data_ba28ca3a75a892125740f5650f68b8b1
#
_entry.id   ba28ca3a75a892125740f5650f68b8b1
#
_cell.length_a   1.000
_cell.length_b   1.000
_cell.length_c   1.000
_cell.angle_alpha   90.00
_cell.angle_beta   90.00
_cell.angle_gamma   90.00
#
_symmetry.space_group_name_H-M   'P 1'
#
loop_
_entity.id
_entity.type
_entity.pdbx_description
1 polymer ?
#
loop_
_entity_poly.entity_id
_entity_poly.type
_entity_poly.pdbx_seq_one_letter_code
_entity_poly.pdbx_strand_id
1 'polypeptide(L)'
;MKLKEKIEAIRLRKLGKSYGEIRKKARVSKGTLSLWLRNIELTPGQEKRLYVELRQKNAYRMAKLNQRKRIDKTKKILKEAKKEVSSYFTNPLFLAGLMLYWAEGDKSEEDELVKFSNSDPAMIKLMMRWFGEICKVPEEKFRITLYIHELFCRKDIEKYWSKLTKIPLAQFHKTQVKPTSLRHRKNPLYNGTCAIRISNRDLFRRIKGWKLGFLEKINIRMKENNMPS
;
A
#
# COMPACT_ATOMS: atom_id res chain seq x y z
N MET A 1 -24.82 45.16 -1.50
CA MET A 1 -25.25 44.06 -0.60
C MET A 1 -26.05 43.03 -1.42
N LYS A 2 -25.72 41.75 -1.40
CA LYS A 2 -26.36 40.69 -2.22
C LYS A 2 -27.69 40.25 -1.57
N LEU A 3 -28.68 41.16 -1.54
CA LEU A 3 -29.95 40.92 -0.84
C LEU A 3 -30.80 39.85 -1.55
N LYS A 4 -30.87 39.91 -2.89
CA LYS A 4 -31.61 38.93 -3.72
C LYS A 4 -31.06 37.53 -3.54
N GLU A 5 -29.74 37.38 -3.56
CA GLU A 5 -29.06 36.09 -3.37
C GLU A 5 -29.28 35.53 -1.95
N LYS A 6 -29.34 36.39 -0.92
CA LYS A 6 -29.63 35.98 0.46
C LYS A 6 -31.04 35.45 0.61
N ILE A 7 -32.04 36.16 0.05
CA ILE A 7 -33.46 35.73 0.09
C ILE A 7 -33.61 34.37 -0.63
N GLU A 8 -33.03 34.23 -1.80
CA GLU A 8 -33.09 32.95 -2.56
C GLU A 8 -32.36 31.83 -1.83
N ALA A 9 -31.22 32.10 -1.20
CA ALA A 9 -30.51 31.12 -0.41
C ALA A 9 -31.33 30.60 0.80
N ILE A 10 -32.00 31.54 1.52
CA ILE A 10 -32.91 31.22 2.63
C ILE A 10 -34.09 30.36 2.14
N ARG A 11 -34.72 30.74 1.02
CA ARG A 11 -35.81 29.98 0.43
C ARG A 11 -35.41 28.55 0.09
N LEU A 12 -34.24 28.40 -0.59
CA LEU A 12 -33.73 27.09 -0.95
C LEU A 12 -33.36 26.24 0.26
N ARG A 13 -32.84 26.85 1.33
CA ARG A 13 -32.51 26.13 2.56
C ARG A 13 -33.75 25.61 3.27
N LYS A 14 -34.81 26.42 3.36
CA LYS A 14 -36.12 25.97 3.89
C LYS A 14 -36.71 24.81 3.09
N LEU A 15 -36.42 24.73 1.78
CA LEU A 15 -36.77 23.59 0.93
C LEU A 15 -35.80 22.38 1.09
N GLY A 16 -34.93 22.40 2.11
CA GLY A 16 -34.01 21.30 2.39
C GLY A 16 -32.85 21.15 1.41
N LYS A 17 -32.47 22.22 0.69
CA LYS A 17 -31.31 22.14 -0.21
C LYS A 17 -30.00 22.22 0.56
N SER A 18 -28.98 21.47 0.09
CA SER A 18 -27.63 21.53 0.63
C SER A 18 -26.92 22.84 0.26
N TYR A 19 -25.89 23.22 1.01
CA TYR A 19 -25.07 24.40 0.66
C TYR A 19 -24.45 24.29 -0.73
N GLY A 20 -24.10 23.09 -1.18
CA GLY A 20 -23.60 22.85 -2.52
C GLY A 20 -24.64 23.11 -3.63
N GLU A 21 -25.89 22.69 -3.41
CA GLU A 21 -27.00 22.97 -4.33
C GLU A 21 -27.35 24.46 -4.35
N ILE A 22 -27.34 25.13 -3.19
CA ILE A 22 -27.63 26.58 -3.06
C ILE A 22 -26.53 27.40 -3.75
N ARG A 23 -25.24 27.05 -3.58
CA ARG A 23 -24.12 27.75 -4.25
C ARG A 23 -24.23 27.77 -5.78
N LYS A 24 -24.73 26.71 -6.38
CA LYS A 24 -24.91 26.64 -7.84
C LYS A 24 -25.90 27.68 -8.35
N LYS A 25 -26.87 28.09 -7.51
CA LYS A 25 -27.90 29.08 -7.87
C LYS A 25 -27.55 30.48 -7.38
N ALA A 26 -27.18 30.61 -6.12
CA ALA A 26 -26.95 31.89 -5.48
C ALA A 26 -25.57 32.52 -5.74
N ARG A 27 -24.60 31.80 -6.36
CA ARG A 27 -23.25 32.27 -6.71
C ARG A 27 -22.50 33.00 -5.60
N VAL A 28 -22.61 32.53 -4.35
CA VAL A 28 -21.94 33.06 -3.17
C VAL A 28 -21.00 32.06 -2.52
N SER A 29 -20.06 32.54 -1.69
CA SER A 29 -19.10 31.66 -1.01
C SER A 29 -19.80 30.75 0.00
N LYS A 30 -19.15 29.62 0.36
CA LYS A 30 -19.65 28.69 1.39
C LYS A 30 -19.71 29.40 2.76
N GLY A 31 -18.72 30.23 3.07
CA GLY A 31 -18.70 31.03 4.32
C GLY A 31 -19.88 31.97 4.41
N THR A 32 -20.20 32.69 3.33
CA THR A 32 -21.37 33.57 3.26
C THR A 32 -22.69 32.81 3.48
N LEU A 33 -22.83 31.63 2.86
CA LEU A 33 -24.01 30.76 3.07
C LEU A 33 -24.09 30.28 4.51
N SER A 34 -22.97 29.88 5.11
CA SER A 34 -22.94 29.46 6.51
C SER A 34 -23.42 30.56 7.45
N LEU A 35 -22.98 31.81 7.22
CA LEU A 35 -23.40 32.96 8.00
C LEU A 35 -24.90 33.25 7.84
N TRP A 36 -25.42 33.18 6.62
CA TRP A 36 -26.84 33.51 6.35
C TRP A 36 -27.83 32.44 6.79
N LEU A 37 -27.38 31.17 6.81
CA LEU A 37 -28.27 30.00 6.92
C LEU A 37 -28.11 29.22 8.24
N ARG A 38 -27.21 29.65 9.14
CA ARG A 38 -26.91 28.95 10.39
C ARG A 38 -28.10 28.77 11.32
N ASN A 39 -29.04 29.76 11.32
CA ASN A 39 -30.21 29.78 12.20
C ASN A 39 -31.47 29.19 11.54
N ILE A 40 -31.33 28.54 10.36
CA ILE A 40 -32.48 27.93 9.68
C ILE A 40 -32.56 26.46 10.11
N GLU A 41 -33.62 26.17 10.88
CA GLU A 41 -33.94 24.80 11.26
C GLU A 41 -34.43 24.00 10.09
N LEU A 42 -34.04 22.73 10.04
CA LEU A 42 -34.44 21.75 9.04
C LEU A 42 -35.39 20.74 9.67
N THR A 43 -36.31 20.21 8.87
CA THR A 43 -37.12 19.10 9.34
C THR A 43 -36.26 17.84 9.49
N PRO A 44 -36.64 16.87 10.37
CA PRO A 44 -35.92 15.62 10.53
C PRO A 44 -35.68 14.85 9.21
N GLY A 45 -36.64 14.88 8.29
CA GLY A 45 -36.52 14.28 6.97
C GLY A 45 -35.51 15.00 6.08
N GLN A 46 -35.44 16.34 6.15
CA GLN A 46 -34.43 17.14 5.43
C GLN A 46 -33.03 16.89 5.98
N GLU A 47 -32.89 16.77 7.29
CA GLU A 47 -31.63 16.43 7.95
C GLU A 47 -31.13 15.05 7.54
N LYS A 48 -31.98 14.03 7.62
CA LYS A 48 -31.68 12.67 7.17
C LYS A 48 -31.18 12.66 5.72
N ARG A 49 -31.89 13.32 4.81
CA ARG A 49 -31.48 13.45 3.40
C ARG A 49 -30.12 14.10 3.25
N LEU A 50 -29.87 15.22 3.93
CA LEU A 50 -28.64 16.01 3.75
C LEU A 50 -27.42 15.39 4.43
N TYR A 51 -27.59 14.90 5.64
CA TYR A 51 -26.44 14.45 6.46
C TYR A 51 -26.20 12.94 6.40
N VAL A 52 -27.19 12.16 6.02
CA VAL A 52 -27.05 10.69 5.88
C VAL A 52 -26.99 10.31 4.41
N GLU A 53 -28.10 10.45 3.67
CA GLU A 53 -28.24 9.90 2.31
C GLU A 53 -27.28 10.55 1.30
N LEU A 54 -27.19 11.87 1.27
CA LEU A 54 -26.25 12.58 0.39
C LEU A 54 -24.79 12.29 0.75
N ARG A 55 -24.49 12.14 2.03
CA ARG A 55 -23.13 11.81 2.49
C ARG A 55 -22.75 10.40 2.05
N GLN A 56 -23.64 9.43 2.23
CA GLN A 56 -23.45 8.04 1.78
C GLN A 56 -23.28 7.97 0.27
N LYS A 57 -24.15 8.61 -0.50
CA LYS A 57 -24.06 8.67 -1.97
C LYS A 57 -22.74 9.28 -2.45
N ASN A 58 -22.29 10.37 -1.81
CA ASN A 58 -21.02 10.99 -2.15
C ASN A 58 -19.82 10.09 -1.76
N ALA A 59 -19.87 9.44 -0.60
CA ALA A 59 -18.84 8.49 -0.16
C ALA A 59 -18.72 7.32 -1.15
N TYR A 60 -19.83 6.71 -1.56
CA TYR A 60 -19.85 5.65 -2.56
C TYR A 60 -19.27 6.10 -3.91
N ARG A 61 -19.68 7.29 -4.40
CA ARG A 61 -19.13 7.85 -5.63
C ARG A 61 -17.63 8.08 -5.55
N MET A 62 -17.13 8.61 -4.44
CA MET A 62 -15.70 8.84 -4.21
C MET A 62 -14.92 7.52 -4.10
N ALA A 63 -15.49 6.52 -3.42
CA ALA A 63 -14.88 5.19 -3.35
C ALA A 63 -14.72 4.57 -4.75
N LYS A 64 -15.76 4.64 -5.59
CA LYS A 64 -15.72 4.15 -6.98
C LYS A 64 -14.70 4.89 -7.84
N LEU A 65 -14.60 6.21 -7.70
CA LEU A 65 -13.57 7.01 -8.40
C LEU A 65 -12.15 6.63 -7.95
N ASN A 66 -11.94 6.45 -6.64
CA ASN A 66 -10.65 6.06 -6.09
C ASN A 66 -10.27 4.64 -6.55
N GLN A 67 -11.23 3.73 -6.60
CA GLN A 67 -11.02 2.37 -7.13
C GLN A 67 -10.57 2.42 -8.60
N ARG A 68 -11.26 3.19 -9.46
CA ARG A 68 -10.85 3.37 -10.86
C ARG A 68 -9.43 3.90 -10.98
N LYS A 69 -9.10 4.99 -10.26
CA LYS A 69 -7.75 5.55 -10.24
C LYS A 69 -6.69 4.53 -9.82
N ARG A 70 -7.01 3.69 -8.81
CA ARG A 70 -6.10 2.60 -8.36
C ARG A 70 -5.89 1.58 -9.47
N ILE A 71 -6.95 1.15 -10.14
CA ILE A 71 -6.88 0.17 -11.25
C ILE A 71 -6.04 0.74 -12.39
N ASP A 72 -6.31 1.97 -12.83
CA ASP A 72 -5.58 2.60 -13.93
C ASP A 72 -4.09 2.77 -13.60
N LYS A 73 -3.79 3.23 -12.37
CA LYS A 73 -2.40 3.33 -11.89
C LYS A 73 -1.72 1.97 -11.87
N THR A 74 -2.41 0.92 -11.40
CA THR A 74 -1.86 -0.44 -11.36
C THR A 74 -1.56 -0.95 -12.78
N LYS A 75 -2.49 -0.80 -13.72
CA LYS A 75 -2.28 -1.18 -15.12
C LYS A 75 -1.07 -0.47 -15.74
N LYS A 76 -0.92 0.83 -15.46
CA LYS A 76 0.22 1.61 -15.94
C LYS A 76 1.53 1.08 -15.40
N ILE A 77 1.64 0.87 -14.08
CA ILE A 77 2.86 0.35 -13.43
C ILE A 77 3.21 -1.03 -13.99
N LEU A 78 2.25 -1.95 -14.09
CA LEU A 78 2.48 -3.29 -14.64
C LEU A 78 3.00 -3.23 -16.09
N LYS A 79 2.40 -2.39 -16.92
CA LYS A 79 2.81 -2.23 -18.33
C LYS A 79 4.24 -1.67 -18.46
N GLU A 80 4.58 -0.67 -17.66
CA GLU A 80 5.92 -0.08 -17.63
C GLU A 80 6.96 -1.08 -17.13
N ALA A 81 6.68 -1.76 -16.02
CA ALA A 81 7.56 -2.76 -15.44
C ALA A 81 7.82 -3.95 -16.39
N LYS A 82 6.82 -4.41 -17.15
CA LYS A 82 7.02 -5.43 -18.19
C LYS A 82 8.06 -5.00 -19.23
N LYS A 83 8.03 -3.74 -19.66
CA LYS A 83 8.99 -3.20 -20.64
C LYS A 83 10.40 -3.10 -20.07
N GLU A 84 10.54 -2.75 -18.79
CA GLU A 84 11.83 -2.64 -18.10
C GLU A 84 12.62 -3.94 -18.10
N VAL A 85 11.95 -5.10 -18.15
CA VAL A 85 12.61 -6.42 -18.13
C VAL A 85 13.63 -6.57 -19.27
N SER A 86 13.35 -6.03 -20.44
CA SER A 86 14.28 -6.12 -21.56
C SER A 86 15.64 -5.47 -21.29
N SER A 87 15.67 -4.35 -20.54
CA SER A 87 16.91 -3.67 -20.16
C SER A 87 17.65 -4.36 -19.00
N TYR A 88 16.95 -5.13 -18.19
CA TYR A 88 17.52 -5.85 -17.05
C TYR A 88 17.79 -7.34 -17.32
N PHE A 89 17.41 -7.85 -18.47
CA PHE A 89 17.40 -9.30 -18.74
C PHE A 89 18.78 -9.96 -18.66
N THR A 90 19.84 -9.24 -18.89
CA THR A 90 21.22 -9.71 -18.77
C THR A 90 21.87 -9.37 -17.43
N ASN A 91 21.15 -8.69 -16.53
CA ASN A 91 21.68 -8.31 -15.23
C ASN A 91 21.50 -9.46 -14.23
N PRO A 92 22.58 -10.09 -13.75
CA PRO A 92 22.49 -11.26 -12.88
C PRO A 92 21.86 -10.93 -11.51
N LEU A 93 22.09 -9.72 -10.97
CA LEU A 93 21.47 -9.30 -9.70
C LEU A 93 19.96 -9.12 -9.86
N PHE A 94 19.51 -8.56 -11.00
CA PHE A 94 18.08 -8.44 -11.28
C PHE A 94 17.41 -9.80 -11.33
N LEU A 95 17.97 -10.74 -12.10
CA LEU A 95 17.39 -12.07 -12.27
C LEU A 95 17.38 -12.86 -10.95
N ALA A 96 18.51 -12.88 -10.23
CA ALA A 96 18.60 -13.59 -8.96
C ALA A 96 17.59 -13.03 -7.94
N GLY A 97 17.50 -11.71 -7.78
CA GLY A 97 16.57 -11.11 -6.84
C GLY A 97 15.10 -11.29 -7.24
N LEU A 98 14.78 -11.21 -8.54
CA LEU A 98 13.42 -11.45 -9.04
C LEU A 98 13.00 -12.91 -8.80
N MET A 99 13.86 -13.88 -9.07
CA MET A 99 13.58 -15.29 -8.85
C MET A 99 13.43 -15.63 -7.36
N LEU A 100 14.32 -15.12 -6.51
CA LEU A 100 14.22 -15.29 -5.06
C LEU A 100 12.95 -14.65 -4.51
N TYR A 101 12.61 -13.45 -4.95
CA TYR A 101 11.37 -12.81 -4.52
C TYR A 101 10.13 -13.57 -5.01
N TRP A 102 10.18 -14.12 -6.20
CA TRP A 102 9.09 -14.97 -6.71
C TRP A 102 8.93 -16.26 -5.92
N ALA A 103 10.04 -16.89 -5.49
CA ALA A 103 10.00 -18.11 -4.68
C ALA A 103 9.53 -17.83 -3.24
N GLU A 104 10.18 -16.91 -2.53
CA GLU A 104 10.11 -16.70 -1.08
C GLU A 104 9.46 -15.38 -0.64
N GLY A 105 9.18 -14.46 -1.57
CA GLY A 105 8.56 -13.18 -1.26
C GLY A 105 7.08 -13.30 -0.91
N ASP A 106 6.60 -12.31 -0.15
CA ASP A 106 5.18 -12.20 0.17
C ASP A 106 4.37 -11.89 -1.10
N LYS A 107 3.22 -12.55 -1.23
CA LYS A 107 2.35 -12.48 -2.42
C LYS A 107 0.95 -11.96 -2.08
N SER A 108 0.74 -11.47 -0.82
CA SER A 108 -0.55 -10.92 -0.39
C SER A 108 -0.92 -9.71 -1.23
N GLU A 109 -1.99 -9.85 -2.01
CA GLU A 109 -2.54 -8.77 -2.83
C GLU A 109 -3.40 -7.78 -2.01
N GLU A 110 -3.80 -8.17 -0.81
CA GLU A 110 -4.57 -7.32 0.10
C GLU A 110 -3.70 -6.24 0.72
N ASP A 111 -2.54 -6.63 1.25
CA ASP A 111 -1.60 -5.71 1.90
C ASP A 111 -0.74 -4.95 0.90
N GLU A 112 -0.46 -5.55 -0.26
CA GLU A 112 0.50 -5.03 -1.27
C GLU A 112 1.82 -4.60 -0.61
N LEU A 113 2.28 -5.38 0.38
CA LEU A 113 3.51 -5.15 1.13
C LEU A 113 4.66 -5.92 0.49
N VAL A 114 5.77 -5.24 0.21
CA VAL A 114 6.99 -5.92 -0.21
C VAL A 114 7.67 -6.50 1.01
N LYS A 115 7.69 -7.84 1.10
CA LYS A 115 8.31 -8.56 2.21
C LYS A 115 9.08 -9.76 1.68
N PHE A 116 10.27 -9.97 2.20
CA PHE A 116 11.09 -11.15 1.95
C PHE A 116 11.62 -11.67 3.27
N SER A 117 11.41 -12.96 3.54
CA SER A 117 11.78 -13.58 4.82
C SER A 117 12.63 -14.81 4.56
N ASN A 118 13.82 -14.85 5.14
CA ASN A 118 14.69 -16.03 5.06
C ASN A 118 15.59 -16.13 6.29
N SER A 119 16.12 -17.32 6.57
CA SER A 119 17.09 -17.57 7.62
C SER A 119 18.54 -17.59 7.11
N ASP A 120 18.74 -17.69 5.79
CA ASP A 120 20.05 -17.67 5.16
C ASP A 120 20.58 -16.23 5.06
N PRO A 121 21.71 -15.93 5.73
CA PRO A 121 22.34 -14.63 5.67
C PRO A 121 22.76 -14.19 4.27
N ALA A 122 23.16 -15.12 3.40
CA ALA A 122 23.57 -14.81 2.04
C ALA A 122 22.38 -14.35 1.19
N MET A 123 21.24 -15.03 1.32
CA MET A 123 19.99 -14.61 0.65
C MET A 123 19.53 -13.25 1.13
N ILE A 124 19.58 -12.97 2.45
CA ILE A 124 19.23 -11.65 2.99
C ILE A 124 20.16 -10.56 2.44
N LYS A 125 21.49 -10.79 2.40
CA LYS A 125 22.44 -9.82 1.80
C LYS A 125 22.15 -9.56 0.34
N LEU A 126 21.87 -10.62 -0.44
CA LEU A 126 21.54 -10.49 -1.87
C LEU A 126 20.28 -9.66 -2.05
N MET A 127 19.24 -9.95 -1.27
CA MET A 127 17.97 -9.23 -1.37
C MET A 127 18.10 -7.77 -0.90
N MET A 128 18.91 -7.46 0.12
CA MET A 128 19.22 -6.08 0.50
C MET A 128 19.85 -5.31 -0.67
N ARG A 129 20.84 -5.91 -1.35
CA ARG A 129 21.44 -5.32 -2.54
C ARG A 129 20.42 -5.14 -3.66
N TRP A 130 19.59 -6.16 -3.92
CA TRP A 130 18.57 -6.11 -4.96
C TRP A 130 17.56 -4.99 -4.71
N PHE A 131 17.06 -4.88 -3.48
CA PHE A 131 16.14 -3.80 -3.12
C PHE A 131 16.80 -2.40 -3.23
N GLY A 132 18.05 -2.27 -2.82
CA GLY A 132 18.79 -1.00 -2.90
C GLY A 132 19.19 -0.63 -4.33
N GLU A 133 19.87 -1.55 -5.03
CA GLU A 133 20.50 -1.28 -6.32
C GLU A 133 19.52 -1.35 -7.50
N ILE A 134 18.62 -2.34 -7.52
CA ILE A 134 17.66 -2.55 -8.62
C ILE A 134 16.32 -1.85 -8.35
N CYS A 135 15.75 -2.07 -7.17
CA CYS A 135 14.47 -1.46 -6.82
C CYS A 135 14.58 0.01 -6.43
N LYS A 136 15.81 0.50 -6.18
CA LYS A 136 16.09 1.89 -5.76
C LYS A 136 15.35 2.28 -4.48
N VAL A 137 15.26 1.35 -3.52
CA VAL A 137 14.66 1.60 -2.22
C VAL A 137 15.67 2.34 -1.34
N PRO A 138 15.35 3.54 -0.83
CA PRO A 138 16.22 4.27 0.07
C PRO A 138 16.27 3.61 1.46
N GLU A 139 17.40 3.75 2.16
CA GLU A 139 17.69 3.04 3.40
C GLU A 139 16.62 3.25 4.48
N GLU A 140 16.13 4.46 4.61
CA GLU A 140 15.13 4.83 5.62
C GLU A 140 13.75 4.13 5.43
N LYS A 141 13.51 3.51 4.28
CA LYS A 141 12.27 2.77 3.98
C LYS A 141 12.30 1.31 4.40
N PHE A 142 13.48 0.77 4.67
CA PHE A 142 13.57 -0.61 5.16
C PHE A 142 13.08 -0.73 6.59
N ARG A 143 12.41 -1.84 6.87
CA ARG A 143 12.08 -2.29 8.22
C ARG A 143 12.45 -3.75 8.34
N ILE A 144 13.03 -4.13 9.47
CA ILE A 144 13.45 -5.50 9.74
C ILE A 144 12.54 -6.06 10.84
N THR A 145 12.09 -7.29 10.67
CA THR A 145 11.39 -8.05 11.71
C THR A 145 12.08 -9.39 11.87
N LEU A 146 12.44 -9.73 13.10
CA LEU A 146 13.05 -11.04 13.40
C LEU A 146 12.01 -11.98 13.99
N TYR A 147 12.06 -13.23 13.56
CA TYR A 147 11.29 -14.34 14.11
C TYR A 147 12.27 -15.36 14.69
N ILE A 148 12.21 -15.57 15.99
CA ILE A 148 13.20 -16.36 16.74
C ILE A 148 12.45 -17.39 17.58
N HIS A 149 13.05 -18.55 17.76
CA HIS A 149 12.56 -19.52 18.73
C HIS A 149 13.13 -19.21 20.10
N GLU A 150 12.32 -19.39 21.14
CA GLU A 150 12.64 -19.07 22.53
C GLU A 150 14.00 -19.63 22.96
N LEU A 151 14.31 -20.89 22.62
CA LEU A 151 15.57 -21.54 22.94
C LEU A 151 16.82 -20.91 22.29
N PHE A 152 16.65 -20.09 21.26
CA PHE A 152 17.75 -19.41 20.56
C PHE A 152 17.69 -17.89 20.69
N CYS A 153 16.85 -17.39 21.58
CA CYS A 153 16.73 -15.95 21.82
C CYS A 153 17.99 -15.44 22.55
N ARG A 154 18.91 -14.82 21.79
CA ARG A 154 20.13 -14.22 22.31
C ARG A 154 20.04 -12.70 22.26
N LYS A 155 20.67 -12.03 23.23
CA LYS A 155 20.68 -10.55 23.32
C LYS A 155 21.40 -9.86 22.13
N ASP A 156 22.26 -10.57 21.40
CA ASP A 156 23.06 -10.03 20.29
C ASP A 156 22.49 -10.26 18.89
N ILE A 157 21.37 -10.98 18.78
CA ILE A 157 20.83 -11.41 17.49
C ILE A 157 20.35 -10.25 16.63
N GLU A 158 19.79 -9.21 17.22
CA GLU A 158 19.39 -8.00 16.53
C GLU A 158 20.63 -7.25 16.00
N LYS A 159 21.69 -7.21 16.79
CA LYS A 159 22.98 -6.62 16.38
C LYS A 159 23.61 -7.39 15.22
N TYR A 160 23.52 -8.72 15.24
CA TYR A 160 24.01 -9.57 14.15
C TYR A 160 23.29 -9.21 12.82
N TRP A 161 21.97 -9.18 12.82
CA TRP A 161 21.21 -8.84 11.62
C TRP A 161 21.35 -7.38 11.21
N SER A 162 21.47 -6.44 12.15
CA SER A 162 21.75 -5.03 11.87
C SER A 162 23.11 -4.86 11.15
N LYS A 163 24.17 -5.51 11.63
CA LYS A 163 25.49 -5.50 10.96
C LYS A 163 25.42 -6.12 9.57
N LEU A 164 24.67 -7.20 9.39
CA LEU A 164 24.55 -7.92 8.13
C LEU A 164 23.75 -7.14 7.08
N THR A 165 22.62 -6.53 7.47
CA THR A 165 21.75 -5.77 6.57
C THR A 165 22.20 -4.33 6.39
N LYS A 166 23.07 -3.82 7.27
CA LYS A 166 23.45 -2.40 7.42
C LYS A 166 22.29 -1.48 7.81
N ILE A 167 21.18 -2.05 8.30
CA ILE A 167 20.03 -1.28 8.76
C ILE A 167 20.16 -1.02 10.27
N PRO A 168 20.01 0.24 10.74
CA PRO A 168 20.11 0.58 12.15
C PRO A 168 18.97 -0.05 12.98
N LEU A 169 19.28 -0.38 14.24
CA LEU A 169 18.32 -1.04 15.16
C LEU A 169 17.02 -0.24 15.34
N ALA A 170 17.07 1.09 15.19
CA ALA A 170 15.88 1.94 15.24
C ALA A 170 14.84 1.61 14.14
N GLN A 171 15.25 0.92 13.06
CA GLN A 171 14.37 0.47 11.98
C GLN A 171 13.92 -0.99 12.16
N PHE A 172 14.27 -1.63 13.27
CA PHE A 172 13.79 -2.97 13.61
C PHE A 172 12.44 -2.87 14.33
N HIS A 173 11.51 -3.72 13.92
CA HIS A 173 10.30 -3.96 14.70
C HIS A 173 10.64 -4.89 15.87
N LYS A 174 9.77 -4.89 16.89
CA LYS A 174 9.90 -5.82 18.02
C LYS A 174 10.09 -7.25 17.54
N THR A 175 11.15 -7.89 17.99
CA THR A 175 11.46 -9.28 17.67
C THR A 175 10.32 -10.20 18.13
N GLN A 176 9.88 -11.07 17.24
CA GLN A 176 8.81 -12.04 17.51
C GLN A 176 9.43 -13.34 18.00
N VAL A 177 9.24 -13.61 19.30
CA VAL A 177 9.69 -14.87 19.91
C VAL A 177 8.53 -15.86 19.85
N LYS A 178 8.78 -17.03 19.25
CA LYS A 178 7.79 -18.10 19.13
C LYS A 178 8.16 -19.25 20.08
N PRO A 179 7.26 -19.69 20.96
CA PRO A 179 7.42 -20.95 21.68
C PRO A 179 7.37 -22.08 20.67
N THR A 180 8.32 -23.01 20.73
CA THR A 180 8.31 -24.15 19.80
C THR A 180 8.85 -25.39 20.44
N SER A 181 8.17 -26.51 20.19
CA SER A 181 8.70 -27.84 20.39
C SER A 181 9.77 -28.12 19.33
N LEU A 182 11.04 -28.15 19.74
CA LEU A 182 12.18 -28.45 18.82
C LEU A 182 12.35 -29.94 18.54
N ARG A 183 11.50 -30.79 19.08
CA ARG A 183 11.66 -32.28 19.03
C ARG A 183 11.80 -32.85 17.62
N HIS A 184 11.41 -32.11 16.57
CA HIS A 184 11.39 -32.60 15.19
C HIS A 184 12.21 -31.76 14.18
N ARG A 185 13.00 -30.76 14.64
CA ARG A 185 13.83 -29.97 13.73
C ARG A 185 15.22 -30.55 13.59
N LYS A 186 15.55 -31.02 12.37
CA LYS A 186 16.90 -31.48 12.02
C LYS A 186 17.92 -30.33 11.97
N ASN A 187 17.51 -29.12 11.60
CA ASN A 187 18.38 -27.93 11.50
C ASN A 187 17.89 -26.82 12.42
N PRO A 188 18.59 -26.54 13.52
CA PRO A 188 18.28 -25.41 14.38
C PRO A 188 18.62 -24.09 13.68
N LEU A 189 17.66 -23.16 13.65
CA LEU A 189 17.86 -21.80 13.09
C LEU A 189 18.44 -20.89 14.17
N TYR A 190 19.74 -20.99 14.44
CA TYR A 190 20.43 -20.29 15.52
C TYR A 190 20.28 -18.76 15.49
N ASN A 191 20.17 -18.18 14.27
CA ASN A 191 19.98 -16.74 14.10
C ASN A 191 18.54 -16.35 13.77
N GLY A 192 17.60 -17.31 13.84
CA GLY A 192 16.21 -17.09 13.51
C GLY A 192 15.99 -16.77 12.02
N THR A 193 14.84 -16.16 11.74
CA THR A 193 14.45 -15.73 10.38
C THR A 193 14.39 -14.21 10.36
N CYS A 194 15.09 -13.62 9.40
CA CYS A 194 15.05 -12.19 9.13
C CYS A 194 14.03 -11.89 8.04
N ALA A 195 13.13 -10.94 8.29
CA ALA A 195 12.18 -10.43 7.32
C ALA A 195 12.49 -8.97 6.98
N ILE A 196 12.84 -8.72 5.73
CA ILE A 196 12.94 -7.39 5.13
C ILE A 196 11.53 -6.96 4.74
N ARG A 197 11.11 -5.75 5.17
CA ARG A 197 9.78 -5.20 4.89
C ARG A 197 9.91 -3.79 4.31
N ILE A 198 9.14 -3.51 3.25
CA ILE A 198 9.12 -2.22 2.57
C ILE A 198 7.65 -1.88 2.28
N SER A 199 7.12 -0.85 2.95
CA SER A 199 5.76 -0.35 2.73
C SER A 199 5.71 0.48 1.45
N ASN A 200 5.62 -0.19 0.29
CA ASN A 200 5.55 0.47 -1.01
C ASN A 200 4.71 -0.37 -1.99
N ARG A 201 3.44 0.01 -2.13
CA ARG A 201 2.49 -0.65 -3.03
C ARG A 201 2.89 -0.58 -4.50
N ASP A 202 3.47 0.54 -4.91
CA ASP A 202 3.88 0.72 -6.31
C ASP A 202 5.07 -0.18 -6.64
N LEU A 203 6.01 -0.36 -5.70
CA LEU A 203 7.09 -1.33 -5.84
C LEU A 203 6.57 -2.78 -5.90
N PHE A 204 5.61 -3.14 -5.05
CA PHE A 204 4.98 -4.47 -5.09
C PHE A 204 4.40 -4.76 -6.49
N ARG A 205 3.66 -3.80 -7.06
CA ARG A 205 3.10 -3.91 -8.41
C ARG A 205 4.19 -3.95 -9.49
N ARG A 206 5.25 -3.17 -9.33
CA ARG A 206 6.40 -3.17 -10.26
C ARG A 206 7.09 -4.53 -10.28
N ILE A 207 7.36 -5.15 -9.12
CA ILE A 207 7.93 -6.50 -9.04
C ILE A 207 6.98 -7.53 -9.67
N LYS A 208 5.66 -7.42 -9.45
CA LYS A 208 4.66 -8.24 -10.13
C LYS A 208 4.73 -8.07 -11.65
N GLY A 209 4.89 -6.83 -12.13
CA GLY A 209 5.07 -6.51 -13.55
C GLY A 209 6.35 -7.10 -14.12
N TRP A 210 7.47 -7.02 -13.41
CA TRP A 210 8.73 -7.66 -13.81
C TRP A 210 8.59 -9.17 -13.94
N LYS A 211 7.94 -9.84 -12.99
CA LYS A 211 7.66 -11.28 -13.07
C LYS A 211 6.87 -11.62 -14.33
N LEU A 212 5.81 -10.88 -14.62
CA LEU A 212 5.00 -11.11 -15.83
C LEU A 212 5.79 -10.85 -17.11
N GLY A 213 6.56 -9.76 -17.17
CA GLY A 213 7.42 -9.45 -18.31
C GLY A 213 8.53 -10.47 -18.54
N PHE A 214 9.10 -11.00 -17.45
CA PHE A 214 10.08 -12.08 -17.53
C PHE A 214 9.47 -13.36 -18.16
N LEU A 215 8.30 -13.78 -17.69
CA LEU A 215 7.58 -14.93 -18.24
C LEU A 215 7.25 -14.76 -19.72
N GLU A 216 6.78 -13.57 -20.11
CA GLU A 216 6.54 -13.24 -21.53
C GLU A 216 7.81 -13.33 -22.37
N LYS A 217 8.94 -12.84 -21.83
CA LYS A 217 10.25 -12.85 -22.53
C LYS A 217 10.79 -14.27 -22.79
N ILE A 218 10.50 -15.21 -21.91
CA ILE A 218 10.89 -16.63 -22.05
C ILE A 218 9.76 -17.50 -22.63
N ASN A 219 8.75 -16.89 -23.26
CA ASN A 219 7.63 -17.54 -23.93
C ASN A 219 6.73 -18.42 -23.02
N ILE A 220 6.71 -18.19 -21.73
CA ILE A 220 5.76 -18.81 -20.80
C ILE A 220 4.49 -17.96 -20.75
N ARG A 221 3.43 -18.40 -21.41
CA ARG A 221 2.13 -17.73 -21.39
C ARG A 221 1.34 -18.18 -20.17
N MET A 222 1.03 -17.24 -19.28
CA MET A 222 0.05 -17.46 -18.22
C MET A 222 -1.35 -17.11 -18.75
N LYS A 223 -2.33 -18.03 -18.56
CA LYS A 223 -3.74 -17.67 -18.79
C LYS A 223 -4.08 -16.51 -17.85
N GLU A 224 -4.73 -15.47 -18.36
CA GLU A 224 -5.20 -14.30 -17.59
C GLU A 224 -6.39 -14.67 -16.69
N ASN A 225 -6.26 -15.71 -15.88
CA ASN A 225 -7.24 -16.01 -14.85
C ASN A 225 -6.76 -15.33 -13.57
N ASN A 226 -7.48 -14.30 -13.14
CA ASN A 226 -7.39 -13.49 -11.91
C ASN A 226 -6.88 -12.06 -12.10
N MET A 227 -7.53 -11.29 -12.97
CA MET A 227 -7.69 -9.88 -12.67
C MET A 227 -8.99 -9.73 -11.88
N PRO A 228 -9.01 -9.13 -10.68
CA PRO A 228 -10.25 -8.76 -10.03
C PRO A 228 -10.98 -7.76 -10.92
N SER A 229 -12.22 -8.10 -11.28
CA SER A 229 -13.21 -7.29 -12.00
C SER A 229 -13.53 -5.98 -11.30
#